data_ef9f3c8f18e65627ffd53c9f2170f1cf
#
_entry.id   ef9f3c8f18e65627ffd53c9f2170f1cf
#
_cell.length_a   1.000
_cell.length_b   1.000
_cell.length_c   1.000
_cell.angle_alpha   90.00
_cell.angle_beta   90.00
_cell.angle_gamma   90.00
#
_symmetry.space_group_name_H-M   'P 1'
#
loop_
_entity.id
_entity.type
_entity.pdbx_description
1 polymer ?
#
loop_
_entity_poly.entity_id
_entity_poly.type
_entity_poly.pdbx_seq_one_letter_code
_entity_poly.pdbx_strand_id
1 'polypeptide(L)'
;MILDSLKNSALYYGVSPRMKQAFELIASTDWTTMEPGIHELDGKDIYVNVMERELKQKPDAKLEIHNEYIDIQVLIRGEEESFGWSERRELKKPLGEFSVENDIQLF
;
A
#
# COMPACT_ATOMS: atom_id res chain seq x y z
N MET A 1 -10.72 0.76 3.65
CA MET A 1 -9.47 1.47 4.02
C MET A 1 -9.42 1.70 5.51
N ILE A 2 -8.25 1.59 6.10
CA ILE A 2 -7.98 1.93 7.51
C ILE A 2 -6.94 3.05 7.49
N LEU A 3 -7.14 4.10 8.28
CA LEU A 3 -6.18 5.17 8.46
C LEU A 3 -5.89 5.30 9.95
N ASP A 4 -4.64 5.06 10.35
CA ASP A 4 -4.23 5.13 11.75
C ASP A 4 -2.73 5.40 11.86
N SER A 5 -2.27 5.67 13.08
CA SER A 5 -0.84 5.75 13.40
C SER A 5 -0.21 4.36 13.49
N LEU A 6 1.03 4.21 13.04
CA LEU A 6 1.77 2.94 13.14
C LEU A 6 1.89 2.41 14.58
N LYS A 7 1.89 3.28 15.60
CA LYS A 7 1.89 2.87 17.01
C LYS A 7 0.63 2.09 17.42
N ASN A 8 -0.45 2.16 16.65
CA ASN A 8 -1.68 1.40 16.85
C ASN A 8 -1.75 0.13 15.99
N SER A 9 -0.68 -0.24 15.30
CA SER A 9 -0.65 -1.37 14.35
C SER A 9 -1.10 -2.69 14.94
N ALA A 10 -0.86 -2.93 16.23
CA ALA A 10 -1.26 -4.16 16.90
C ALA A 10 -2.79 -4.40 16.88
N LEU A 11 -3.59 -3.35 16.77
CA LEU A 11 -5.06 -3.47 16.64
C LEU A 11 -5.47 -4.19 15.35
N TYR A 12 -4.60 -4.23 14.35
CA TYR A 12 -4.88 -4.76 13.00
C TYR A 12 -4.18 -6.09 12.70
N TYR A 13 -3.47 -6.68 13.65
CA TYR A 13 -2.75 -7.94 13.46
C TYR A 13 -3.65 -9.11 13.06
N GLY A 14 -4.92 -9.06 13.46
CA GLY A 14 -5.91 -10.09 13.13
C GLY A 14 -6.58 -9.94 11.76
N VAL A 15 -6.29 -8.89 10.99
CA VAL A 15 -6.91 -8.65 9.68
C VAL A 15 -6.51 -9.72 8.66
N SER A 16 -5.26 -10.14 8.68
CA SER A 16 -4.77 -11.24 7.85
C SER A 16 -3.62 -11.99 8.53
N PRO A 17 -3.30 -13.23 8.10
CA PRO A 17 -2.25 -14.04 8.73
C PRO A 17 -0.85 -13.41 8.75
N ARG A 18 -0.52 -12.56 7.76
CA ARG A 18 0.79 -11.91 7.63
C ARG A 18 0.86 -10.47 8.13
N MET A 19 -0.25 -9.94 8.63
CA MET A 19 -0.33 -8.54 9.05
C MET A 19 0.65 -8.21 10.18
N LYS A 20 0.71 -9.06 11.20
CA LYS A 20 1.66 -8.90 12.32
C LYS A 20 3.11 -8.87 11.83
N GLN A 21 3.51 -9.84 10.99
CA GLN A 21 4.86 -9.92 10.44
C GLN A 21 5.19 -8.68 9.59
N ALA A 22 4.25 -8.22 8.76
CA ALA A 22 4.44 -7.01 7.96
C ALA A 22 4.70 -5.78 8.84
N PHE A 23 3.91 -5.57 9.88
CA PHE A 23 4.12 -4.45 10.80
C PHE A 23 5.40 -4.56 11.62
N GLU A 24 5.79 -5.75 12.02
CA GLU A 24 7.08 -5.98 12.70
C GLU A 24 8.26 -5.66 11.78
N LEU A 25 8.19 -6.03 10.51
CA LEU A 25 9.20 -5.66 9.50
C LEU A 25 9.24 -4.15 9.25
N ILE A 26 8.08 -3.50 9.19
CA ILE A 26 8.00 -2.04 9.07
C ILE A 26 8.70 -1.37 10.25
N ALA A 27 8.45 -1.82 11.47
CA ALA A 27 9.01 -1.26 12.69
C ALA A 27 10.52 -1.50 12.83
N SER A 28 11.04 -2.59 12.30
CA SER A 28 12.45 -2.99 12.41
C SER A 28 13.35 -2.52 11.27
N THR A 29 12.81 -1.88 10.24
CA THR A 29 13.54 -1.45 9.05
C THR A 29 13.81 0.05 9.10
N ASP A 30 15.06 0.44 8.79
CA ASP A 30 15.41 1.85 8.57
C ASP A 30 15.10 2.25 7.12
N TRP A 31 13.92 2.80 6.93
CA TRP A 31 13.43 3.22 5.61
C TRP A 31 14.18 4.40 5.01
N THR A 32 14.87 5.18 5.83
CA THR A 32 15.62 6.38 5.38
C THR A 32 16.88 5.99 4.59
N THR A 33 17.39 4.78 4.77
CA THR A 33 18.57 4.26 4.08
C THR A 33 18.24 3.34 2.90
N MET A 34 16.96 3.00 2.72
CA MET A 34 16.53 2.07 1.68
C MET A 34 16.37 2.79 0.34
N GLU A 35 16.98 2.23 -0.71
CA GLU A 35 16.88 2.77 -2.05
C GLU A 35 15.48 2.59 -2.66
N PRO A 36 15.03 3.51 -3.54
CA PRO A 36 13.79 3.32 -4.30
C PRO A 36 13.79 2.00 -5.07
N GLY A 37 12.62 1.39 -5.17
CA GLY A 37 12.42 0.13 -5.87
C GLY A 37 11.75 -0.93 -5.02
N ILE A 38 11.66 -2.14 -5.57
CA ILE A 38 11.03 -3.28 -4.92
C ILE A 38 12.07 -4.06 -4.12
N HIS A 39 11.76 -4.30 -2.84
CA HIS A 39 12.58 -5.08 -1.92
C HIS A 39 11.74 -6.21 -1.33
N GLU A 40 12.15 -7.45 -1.51
CA GLU A 40 11.50 -8.59 -0.88
C GLU A 40 11.86 -8.64 0.60
N LEU A 41 10.87 -8.72 1.49
CA LEU A 41 11.05 -8.83 2.95
C LEU A 41 10.81 -10.25 3.42
N ASP A 42 9.85 -10.95 2.83
CA ASP A 42 9.59 -12.38 3.00
C ASP A 42 9.20 -12.97 1.65
N GLY A 43 10.18 -13.16 0.78
CA GLY A 43 9.96 -13.59 -0.59
C GLY A 43 8.95 -12.68 -1.32
N LYS A 44 7.97 -13.30 -1.96
CA LYS A 44 6.85 -12.61 -2.61
C LYS A 44 5.62 -12.45 -1.72
N ASP A 45 5.65 -13.04 -0.53
CA ASP A 45 4.53 -12.94 0.42
C ASP A 45 4.46 -11.58 1.11
N ILE A 46 5.64 -11.00 1.40
CA ILE A 46 5.75 -9.64 1.90
C ILE A 46 6.89 -8.95 1.15
N TYR A 47 6.56 -7.93 0.41
CA TYR A 47 7.54 -7.08 -0.25
C TYR A 47 7.16 -5.62 -0.10
N VAL A 48 8.10 -4.72 -0.28
CA VAL A 48 7.89 -3.29 -0.23
C VAL A 48 8.33 -2.64 -1.53
N ASN A 49 7.59 -1.65 -1.97
CA ASN A 49 7.98 -0.76 -3.03
C ASN A 49 8.29 0.61 -2.42
N VAL A 50 9.57 0.95 -2.35
CA VAL A 50 10.01 2.27 -1.87
C VAL A 50 9.94 3.24 -3.03
N MET A 51 9.13 4.28 -2.89
CA MET A 51 8.91 5.28 -3.92
C MET A 51 9.26 6.67 -3.40
N GLU A 52 9.94 7.45 -4.23
CA GLU A 52 10.18 8.88 -4.02
C GLU A 52 9.65 9.62 -5.25
N ARG A 53 8.57 10.39 -5.07
CA ARG A 53 7.90 11.06 -6.19
C ARG A 53 7.10 12.27 -5.72
N GLU A 54 6.82 13.17 -6.65
CA GLU A 54 5.80 14.20 -6.45
C GLU A 54 4.40 13.56 -6.39
N LEU A 55 3.56 14.11 -5.52
CA LEU A 55 2.18 13.67 -5.41
C LEU A 55 1.36 14.16 -6.61
N LYS A 56 0.44 13.32 -7.04
CA LYS A 56 -0.51 13.68 -8.09
C LYS A 56 -1.57 14.64 -7.57
N GLN A 57 -2.06 15.50 -8.44
CA GLN A 57 -3.28 16.26 -8.14
C GLN A 57 -4.50 15.33 -8.14
N LYS A 58 -5.52 15.68 -7.37
CA LYS A 58 -6.73 14.88 -7.24
C LYS A 58 -7.35 14.40 -8.56
N PRO A 59 -7.45 15.23 -9.63
CA PRO A 59 -8.00 14.77 -10.91
C PRO A 59 -7.19 13.67 -11.60
N ASP A 60 -5.89 13.59 -11.32
CA ASP A 60 -4.96 12.63 -11.93
C ASP A 60 -4.75 11.38 -11.09
N ALA A 61 -5.22 11.39 -9.85
CA ALA A 61 -5.16 10.23 -8.97
C ALA A 61 -6.17 9.16 -9.39
N LYS A 62 -5.74 7.92 -9.38
CA LYS A 62 -6.55 6.74 -9.69
C LYS A 62 -6.84 5.95 -8.43
N LEU A 63 -8.00 5.33 -8.37
CA LEU A 63 -8.30 4.30 -7.39
C LEU A 63 -7.82 2.95 -7.91
N GLU A 64 -7.46 2.07 -7.00
CA GLU A 64 -6.96 0.74 -7.34
C GLU A 64 -7.59 -0.33 -6.45
N ILE A 65 -7.70 -1.53 -6.99
CA ILE A 65 -8.10 -2.72 -6.26
C ILE A 65 -7.09 -3.83 -6.48
N HIS A 66 -6.99 -4.70 -5.47
CA HIS A 66 -6.14 -5.88 -5.47
C HIS A 66 -6.98 -7.12 -5.13
N ASN A 67 -6.59 -8.29 -5.57
CA ASN A 67 -7.26 -9.56 -5.27
C ASN A 67 -6.47 -10.41 -4.28
N GLU A 68 -5.14 -10.40 -4.36
CA GLU A 68 -4.24 -11.26 -3.60
C GLU A 68 -3.54 -10.52 -2.45
N TYR A 69 -3.14 -9.26 -2.70
CA TYR A 69 -2.36 -8.47 -1.75
C TYR A 69 -3.20 -7.45 -0.98
N ILE A 70 -2.72 -7.12 0.21
CA ILE A 70 -3.19 -5.99 1.01
C ILE A 70 -2.07 -4.95 1.02
N ASP A 71 -2.39 -3.72 0.65
CA ASP A 71 -1.44 -2.62 0.69
C ASP A 71 -1.39 -1.96 2.07
N ILE A 72 -0.17 -1.76 2.56
CA ILE A 72 0.11 -0.90 3.70
C ILE A 72 0.91 0.29 3.17
N GLN A 73 0.29 1.46 3.16
CA GLN A 73 0.90 2.71 2.70
C GLN A 73 1.49 3.44 3.89
N VAL A 74 2.79 3.72 3.85
CA VAL A 74 3.52 4.39 4.94
C VAL A 74 4.25 5.61 4.40
N LEU A 75 3.90 6.80 4.90
CA LEU A 75 4.62 8.02 4.57
C LEU A 75 5.88 8.13 5.44
N ILE A 76 7.05 8.03 4.81
CA ILE A 76 8.35 8.08 5.49
C ILE A 76 8.87 9.52 5.60
N ARG A 77 8.74 10.28 4.50
CA ARG A 77 9.15 11.69 4.43
C ARG A 77 8.13 12.44 3.57
N GLY A 78 7.92 13.70 3.90
CA GLY A 78 6.95 14.57 3.26
C GLY A 78 6.07 15.25 4.29
N GLU A 79 5.30 16.24 3.86
CA GLU A 79 4.43 17.02 4.77
C GLU A 79 3.07 16.39 4.90
N GLU A 80 2.44 16.03 3.76
CA GLU A 80 1.09 15.52 3.70
C GLU A 80 0.88 14.67 2.45
N GLU A 81 0.14 13.59 2.59
CA GLU A 81 -0.37 12.78 1.48
C GLU A 81 -1.86 12.49 1.69
N SER A 82 -2.67 12.72 0.67
CA SER A 82 -4.10 12.44 0.70
C SER A 82 -4.43 11.23 -0.14
N PHE A 83 -5.26 10.33 0.39
CA PHE A 83 -5.74 9.14 -0.30
C PHE A 83 -7.22 9.25 -0.61
N GLY A 84 -7.59 8.92 -1.85
CA GLY A 84 -8.97 8.67 -2.22
C GLY A 84 -9.43 7.29 -1.76
N TRP A 85 -10.70 7.16 -1.41
CA TRP A 85 -11.30 5.89 -1.04
C TRP A 85 -12.69 5.73 -1.66
N SER A 86 -13.00 4.49 -2.04
CA SER A 86 -14.34 4.09 -2.46
C SER A 86 -14.59 2.63 -2.10
N GLU A 87 -15.81 2.25 -1.86
CA GLU A 87 -16.18 0.84 -1.79
C GLU A 87 -15.97 0.19 -3.16
N ARG A 88 -15.38 -1.00 -3.18
CA ARG A 88 -15.10 -1.74 -4.44
C ARG A 88 -16.35 -1.88 -5.32
N ARG A 89 -17.50 -2.16 -4.73
CA ARG A 89 -18.76 -2.32 -5.46
C ARG A 89 -19.23 -1.04 -6.20
N GLU A 90 -18.75 0.12 -5.79
CA GLU A 90 -19.07 1.41 -6.44
C GLU A 90 -18.16 1.73 -7.62
N LEU A 91 -17.06 1.03 -7.78
CA LEU A 91 -16.12 1.19 -8.88
C LEU A 91 -16.65 0.47 -10.12
N LYS A 92 -17.25 1.23 -11.06
CA LYS A 92 -17.97 0.70 -12.23
C LYS A 92 -17.24 0.90 -13.55
N LYS A 93 -16.22 1.74 -13.59
CA LYS A 93 -15.54 2.13 -14.84
C LYS A 93 -14.04 1.84 -14.74
N PRO A 94 -13.63 0.57 -14.99
CA PRO A 94 -12.21 0.23 -14.96
C PRO A 94 -11.44 0.93 -16.09
N LEU A 95 -10.20 1.27 -15.79
CA LEU A 95 -9.23 1.79 -16.74
C LEU A 95 -8.35 0.64 -17.23
N GLY A 96 -8.75 0.02 -18.35
CA GLY A 96 -8.07 -1.16 -18.87
C GLY A 96 -8.49 -2.46 -18.21
N GLU A 97 -7.71 -3.51 -18.40
CA GLU A 97 -7.94 -4.85 -17.85
C GLU A 97 -7.21 -5.04 -16.52
N PHE A 98 -7.69 -6.01 -15.72
CA PHE A 98 -7.00 -6.40 -14.49
C PHE A 98 -5.65 -7.03 -14.83
N SER A 99 -4.57 -6.49 -14.25
CA SER A 99 -3.23 -7.07 -14.36
C SER A 99 -3.05 -8.17 -13.33
N VAL A 100 -3.08 -9.42 -13.77
CA VAL A 100 -2.85 -10.59 -12.90
C VAL A 100 -1.43 -10.58 -12.36
N GLU A 101 -0.45 -10.19 -13.18
CA GLU A 101 0.96 -10.16 -12.80
C GLU A 101 1.23 -9.16 -11.65
N ASN A 102 0.60 -8.00 -11.71
CA ASN A 102 0.78 -6.94 -10.73
C ASN A 102 -0.34 -6.90 -9.67
N ASP A 103 -1.32 -7.79 -9.78
CA ASP A 103 -2.50 -7.84 -8.91
C ASP A 103 -3.22 -6.51 -8.78
N ILE A 104 -3.47 -5.80 -9.89
CA ILE A 104 -4.01 -4.44 -9.86
C ILE A 104 -5.05 -4.20 -10.97
N GLN A 105 -6.10 -3.49 -10.61
CA GLN A 105 -7.04 -2.85 -11.52
C GLN A 105 -7.18 -1.37 -11.15
N LEU A 106 -7.04 -0.51 -12.12
CA LEU A 106 -7.23 0.94 -11.95
C LEU A 106 -8.64 1.39 -12.34
N PHE A 107 -9.08 2.45 -11.66
CA PHE A 107 -10.35 3.13 -11.87
C PHE A 107 -10.21 4.64 -11.86
#